data_a8c86c331a861367876302e120b1029d
#
_entry.id   a8c86c331a861367876302e120b1029d
#
_cell.length_a   1.000
_cell.length_b   1.000
_cell.length_c   1.000
_cell.angle_alpha   90.00
_cell.angle_beta   90.00
_cell.angle_gamma   90.00
#
_symmetry.space_group_name_H-M   'P 1'
#
loop_
_entity.id
_entity.type
_entity.pdbx_description
1 polymer ?
#
loop_
_entity_poly.entity_id
_entity_poly.type
_entity_poly.pdbx_seq_one_letter_code
_entity_poly.pdbx_strand_id
1 'polypeptide(L)'
;MIQQLKKEDMKNLEKFYDQTYGSLHILKNNLHIRWQFKKNPFLKKDKTSIIVYKHNGKIISHLGFIPVKLKFFNSIKKGVWHVSFFTLNKFRGKGLGLKLVKFSNKSFDFAMVLSGSEGTENIYHHIGGHTMGNLKRHINILEKEKVEKYLKKKISFQRKITKTEKKYKLKRIKLLNSRYDKFWNDVRERYPITTERTRKYMTWRFLKHPLVDYHFLVLENKKNIIGFSIIRFENKNKKIKAARIVDLIVKKEFEDEIISSILDYCKKKCHFVDFFCTGNFYSTALKKFGFFNNRYKKLKIPTVFNPIDTNRRSKINFLYADLLKSTKNDILANENNWYLVKSDSDQDRAY
;
A
#
# COMPACT_ATOMS: atom_id res chain seq x y z
N MET A 1 -15.72 27.03 3.69
CA MET A 1 -16.32 26.13 4.72
C MET A 1 -15.78 24.72 4.55
N ILE A 2 -15.43 24.02 5.63
CA ILE A 2 -14.98 22.62 5.63
C ILE A 2 -16.16 21.71 5.89
N GLN A 3 -16.28 20.64 5.12
CA GLN A 3 -17.31 19.63 5.34
C GLN A 3 -16.89 18.27 4.76
N GLN A 4 -17.52 17.22 5.23
CA GLN A 4 -17.49 15.92 4.56
C GLN A 4 -18.27 16.02 3.25
N LEU A 5 -17.75 15.40 2.18
CA LEU A 5 -18.39 15.46 0.87
C LEU A 5 -19.81 14.90 0.92
N LYS A 6 -20.78 15.67 0.43
CA LYS A 6 -22.18 15.26 0.31
C LYS A 6 -22.47 14.73 -1.11
N LYS A 7 -23.62 14.07 -1.28
CA LYS A 7 -24.05 13.51 -2.58
C LYS A 7 -24.22 14.60 -3.63
N GLU A 8 -24.77 15.73 -3.25
CA GLU A 8 -24.98 16.92 -4.11
C GLU A 8 -23.69 17.55 -4.62
N ASP A 9 -22.58 17.32 -3.93
CA ASP A 9 -21.28 17.91 -4.29
C ASP A 9 -20.48 17.08 -5.34
N MET A 10 -21.01 15.95 -5.79
CA MET A 10 -20.27 15.06 -6.70
C MET A 10 -19.88 15.75 -8.01
N LYS A 11 -20.79 16.53 -8.64
CA LYS A 11 -20.48 17.29 -9.87
C LYS A 11 -19.37 18.33 -9.63
N ASN A 12 -19.35 18.98 -8.46
CA ASN A 12 -18.29 19.90 -8.10
C ASN A 12 -16.96 19.20 -7.86
N LEU A 13 -16.99 17.98 -7.30
CA LEU A 13 -15.80 17.15 -7.12
C LEU A 13 -15.22 16.71 -8.48
N GLU A 14 -16.04 16.30 -9.44
CA GLU A 14 -15.62 15.96 -10.79
C GLU A 14 -14.92 17.15 -11.46
N LYS A 15 -15.52 18.34 -11.43
CA LYS A 15 -14.90 19.59 -11.93
C LYS A 15 -13.56 19.89 -11.24
N PHE A 16 -13.46 19.67 -9.93
CA PHE A 16 -12.23 19.82 -9.19
C PHE A 16 -11.16 18.83 -9.65
N TYR A 17 -11.55 17.57 -9.91
CA TYR A 17 -10.61 16.55 -10.40
C TYR A 17 -10.15 16.82 -11.84
N ASP A 18 -11.01 17.40 -12.69
CA ASP A 18 -10.63 17.82 -14.04
C ASP A 18 -9.55 18.90 -14.02
N GLN A 19 -9.61 19.81 -13.04
CA GLN A 19 -8.64 20.90 -12.88
C GLN A 19 -7.32 20.45 -12.22
N THR A 20 -7.33 19.35 -11.47
CA THR A 20 -6.20 18.97 -10.59
C THR A 20 -5.44 17.75 -11.05
N TYR A 21 -6.11 16.82 -11.72
CA TYR A 21 -5.55 15.53 -12.11
C TYR A 21 -5.72 15.31 -13.62
N GLY A 22 -4.74 14.72 -14.24
CA GLY A 22 -4.84 14.38 -15.69
C GLY A 22 -6.01 13.43 -15.98
N SER A 23 -6.43 13.37 -17.23
CA SER A 23 -7.59 12.61 -17.70
C SER A 23 -7.58 11.12 -17.34
N LEU A 24 -6.40 10.52 -17.21
CA LEU A 24 -6.20 9.10 -16.88
C LEU A 24 -6.10 8.83 -15.36
N HIS A 25 -6.26 9.84 -14.52
CA HIS A 25 -6.08 9.65 -13.09
C HIS A 25 -7.21 8.82 -12.49
N ILE A 26 -6.86 7.87 -11.60
CA ILE A 26 -7.79 6.90 -11.00
C ILE A 26 -8.98 7.54 -10.25
N LEU A 27 -8.80 8.76 -9.72
CA LEU A 27 -9.86 9.52 -9.05
C LEU A 27 -10.97 9.99 -10.00
N LYS A 28 -10.81 9.85 -11.33
CA LYS A 28 -11.88 10.09 -12.31
C LYS A 28 -12.73 8.83 -12.55
N ASN A 29 -12.34 7.69 -12.00
CA ASN A 29 -13.07 6.44 -12.12
C ASN A 29 -14.09 6.31 -10.98
N ASN A 30 -15.38 6.38 -11.29
CA ASN A 30 -16.48 6.31 -10.33
C ASN A 30 -16.53 4.98 -9.55
N LEU A 31 -16.14 3.86 -10.15
CA LEU A 31 -16.07 2.56 -9.47
C LEU A 31 -15.02 2.60 -8.37
N HIS A 32 -13.86 3.20 -8.67
CA HIS A 32 -12.78 3.37 -7.69
C HIS A 32 -13.19 4.30 -6.54
N ILE A 33 -13.76 5.47 -6.85
CA ILE A 33 -14.24 6.42 -5.82
C ILE A 33 -15.27 5.76 -4.91
N ARG A 34 -16.25 5.06 -5.50
CA ARG A 34 -17.26 4.35 -4.72
C ARG A 34 -16.67 3.26 -3.83
N TRP A 35 -15.74 2.46 -4.37
CA TRP A 35 -15.09 1.40 -3.63
C TRP A 35 -14.24 1.96 -2.49
N GLN A 36 -13.33 2.89 -2.77
CA GLN A 36 -12.37 3.38 -1.79
C GLN A 36 -13.03 4.27 -0.72
N PHE A 37 -13.92 5.18 -1.13
CA PHE A 37 -14.42 6.26 -0.27
C PHE A 37 -15.85 6.09 0.24
N LYS A 38 -16.61 5.08 -0.24
CA LYS A 38 -17.96 4.81 0.25
C LYS A 38 -18.17 3.39 0.75
N LYS A 39 -17.38 2.41 0.25
CA LYS A 39 -17.54 0.98 0.60
C LYS A 39 -16.45 0.47 1.55
N ASN A 40 -15.63 1.33 2.13
CA ASN A 40 -14.66 0.93 3.14
C ASN A 40 -15.39 0.31 4.34
N PRO A 41 -14.95 -0.87 4.83
CA PRO A 41 -15.66 -1.61 5.89
C PRO A 41 -15.65 -0.93 7.26
N PHE A 42 -14.79 0.07 7.48
CA PHE A 42 -14.69 0.82 8.73
C PHE A 42 -15.32 2.22 8.64
N LEU A 43 -15.91 2.55 7.50
CA LEU A 43 -16.66 3.78 7.34
C LEU A 43 -18.09 3.61 7.88
N LYS A 44 -18.62 4.62 8.55
CA LYS A 44 -20.03 4.65 8.96
C LYS A 44 -20.93 4.64 7.73
N LYS A 45 -22.10 3.96 7.83
CA LYS A 45 -23.10 3.91 6.76
C LYS A 45 -23.46 5.34 6.31
N ASP A 46 -23.68 5.51 5.02
CA ASP A 46 -24.07 6.77 4.33
C ASP A 46 -23.05 7.92 4.45
N LYS A 47 -21.83 7.65 4.98
CA LYS A 47 -20.74 8.61 4.99
C LYS A 47 -19.76 8.37 3.84
N THR A 48 -19.04 9.43 3.45
CA THR A 48 -17.91 9.35 2.53
C THR A 48 -16.61 9.61 3.27
N SER A 49 -15.53 9.01 2.85
CA SER A 49 -14.19 9.32 3.39
C SER A 49 -13.48 10.36 2.53
N ILE A 50 -14.20 11.44 2.21
CA ILE A 50 -13.70 12.61 1.50
C ILE A 50 -14.11 13.86 2.27
N ILE A 51 -13.15 14.75 2.51
CA ILE A 51 -13.36 16.07 3.11
C ILE A 51 -12.99 17.11 2.07
N VAL A 52 -13.80 18.15 1.97
CA VAL A 52 -13.58 19.26 1.04
C VAL A 52 -13.61 20.60 1.76
N TYR A 53 -12.85 21.55 1.22
CA TYR A 53 -13.03 22.97 1.54
C TYR A 53 -13.74 23.65 0.35
N LYS A 54 -14.88 24.28 0.63
CA LYS A 54 -15.65 25.04 -0.37
C LYS A 54 -15.46 26.54 -0.16
N HIS A 55 -15.29 27.25 -1.27
CA HIS A 55 -15.25 28.70 -1.34
C HIS A 55 -16.14 29.14 -2.51
N ASN A 56 -17.09 30.04 -2.24
CA ASN A 56 -18.10 30.49 -3.22
C ASN A 56 -18.74 29.30 -3.98
N GLY A 57 -19.22 28.30 -3.24
CA GLY A 57 -19.87 27.12 -3.79
C GLY A 57 -18.94 26.11 -4.47
N LYS A 58 -17.68 26.45 -4.76
CA LYS A 58 -16.70 25.60 -5.48
C LYS A 58 -15.76 24.88 -4.53
N ILE A 59 -15.39 23.64 -4.83
CA ILE A 59 -14.34 22.90 -4.10
C ILE A 59 -12.99 23.47 -4.50
N ILE A 60 -12.20 23.89 -3.52
CA ILE A 60 -10.86 24.45 -3.71
C ILE A 60 -9.76 23.62 -3.04
N SER A 61 -10.13 22.74 -2.14
CA SER A 61 -9.21 21.79 -1.51
C SER A 61 -9.95 20.50 -1.16
N HIS A 62 -9.24 19.39 -1.22
CA HIS A 62 -9.76 18.05 -1.06
C HIS A 62 -8.76 17.19 -0.29
N LEU A 63 -9.28 16.35 0.60
CA LEU A 63 -8.55 15.31 1.31
C LEU A 63 -9.39 14.03 1.29
N GLY A 64 -8.90 12.99 0.63
CA GLY A 64 -9.41 11.63 0.79
C GLY A 64 -8.77 10.95 1.99
N PHE A 65 -9.48 10.01 2.61
CA PHE A 65 -8.93 9.22 3.70
C PHE A 65 -9.48 7.80 3.72
N ILE A 66 -8.69 6.87 4.26
CA ILE A 66 -9.04 5.45 4.38
C ILE A 66 -9.03 5.11 5.88
N PRO A 67 -10.20 4.97 6.53
CA PRO A 67 -10.27 4.48 7.90
C PRO A 67 -9.80 3.05 7.98
N VAL A 68 -9.01 2.73 9.01
CA VAL A 68 -8.53 1.38 9.28
C VAL A 68 -8.56 1.08 10.78
N LYS A 69 -8.60 -0.21 11.12
CA LYS A 69 -8.17 -0.67 12.42
C LYS A 69 -6.66 -0.84 12.38
N LEU A 70 -5.95 -0.20 13.27
CA LEU A 70 -4.50 -0.33 13.42
C LEU A 70 -4.24 -1.28 14.59
N LYS A 71 -3.66 -2.46 14.31
CA LYS A 71 -3.06 -3.26 15.37
C LYS A 71 -1.88 -2.47 15.93
N PHE A 72 -1.87 -2.28 17.23
CA PHE A 72 -0.87 -1.53 17.94
C PHE A 72 -0.45 -2.33 19.16
N PHE A 73 0.61 -3.13 19.02
CA PHE A 73 0.99 -4.15 20.02
C PHE A 73 -0.22 -5.02 20.40
N ASN A 74 -0.58 -5.06 21.66
CA ASN A 74 -1.71 -5.87 22.19
C ASN A 74 -3.05 -5.14 22.10
N SER A 75 -3.14 -3.99 21.44
CA SER A 75 -4.36 -3.18 21.35
C SER A 75 -4.75 -2.89 19.90
N ILE A 76 -5.99 -2.43 19.71
CA ILE A 76 -6.49 -1.94 18.43
C ILE A 76 -6.79 -0.46 18.56
N LYS A 77 -6.17 0.33 17.69
CA LYS A 77 -6.39 1.77 17.58
C LYS A 77 -7.19 2.12 16.33
N LYS A 78 -7.83 3.28 16.33
CA LYS A 78 -8.49 3.82 15.14
C LYS A 78 -7.43 4.55 14.30
N GLY A 79 -7.05 3.95 13.17
CA GLY A 79 -6.10 4.55 12.24
C GLY A 79 -6.78 5.21 11.04
N VAL A 80 -6.12 6.19 10.44
CA VAL A 80 -6.52 6.80 9.19
C VAL A 80 -5.33 6.95 8.25
N TRP A 81 -5.47 6.50 7.01
CA TRP A 81 -4.56 6.83 5.93
C TRP A 81 -5.07 8.04 5.18
N HIS A 82 -4.34 9.16 5.21
CA HIS A 82 -4.64 10.30 4.35
C HIS A 82 -4.14 10.02 2.93
N VAL A 83 -4.99 10.23 1.97
CA VAL A 83 -4.73 9.92 0.55
C VAL A 83 -5.28 11.03 -0.33
N SER A 84 -4.75 11.13 -1.55
CA SER A 84 -5.34 12.00 -2.59
C SER A 84 -5.57 13.44 -2.11
N PHE A 85 -4.55 14.05 -1.52
CA PHE A 85 -4.62 15.39 -0.96
C PHE A 85 -4.22 16.43 -2.00
N PHE A 86 -5.07 17.43 -2.22
CA PHE A 86 -4.77 18.52 -3.15
C PHE A 86 -5.48 19.83 -2.77
N THR A 87 -4.76 20.95 -2.93
CA THR A 87 -5.31 22.30 -2.85
C THR A 87 -4.97 23.02 -4.15
N LEU A 88 -5.94 23.71 -4.77
CA LEU A 88 -5.73 24.50 -5.97
C LEU A 88 -4.62 25.53 -5.75
N ASN A 89 -3.73 25.72 -6.73
CA ASN A 89 -2.50 26.51 -6.61
C ASN A 89 -2.74 27.90 -6.02
N LYS A 90 -3.75 28.63 -6.51
CA LYS A 90 -4.09 29.98 -6.05
C LYS A 90 -4.56 30.07 -4.59
N PHE A 91 -4.83 28.94 -3.95
CA PHE A 91 -5.26 28.86 -2.55
C PHE A 91 -4.23 28.17 -1.65
N ARG A 92 -3.06 27.81 -2.18
CA ARG A 92 -1.95 27.29 -1.36
C ARG A 92 -1.37 28.36 -0.43
N GLY A 93 -0.65 27.95 0.58
CA GLY A 93 -0.11 28.87 1.60
C GLY A 93 -1.11 29.39 2.64
N LYS A 94 -2.42 29.17 2.45
CA LYS A 94 -3.49 29.68 3.33
C LYS A 94 -3.90 28.72 4.46
N GLY A 95 -3.10 27.72 4.77
CA GLY A 95 -3.35 26.75 5.84
C GLY A 95 -4.53 25.79 5.60
N LEU A 96 -5.10 25.74 4.37
CA LEU A 96 -6.29 24.91 4.09
C LEU A 96 -6.01 23.43 4.30
N GLY A 97 -4.82 22.97 3.92
CA GLY A 97 -4.41 21.60 4.11
C GLY A 97 -4.40 21.16 5.56
N LEU A 98 -3.78 21.97 6.41
CA LEU A 98 -3.75 21.73 7.84
C LEU A 98 -5.17 21.68 8.44
N LYS A 99 -6.05 22.58 8.00
CA LYS A 99 -7.45 22.59 8.43
C LYS A 99 -8.19 21.31 8.05
N LEU A 100 -8.00 20.78 6.82
CA LEU A 100 -8.60 19.51 6.38
C LEU A 100 -8.06 18.32 7.18
N VAL A 101 -6.75 18.26 7.42
CA VAL A 101 -6.12 17.19 8.23
C VAL A 101 -6.63 17.25 9.67
N LYS A 102 -6.64 18.40 10.32
CA LYS A 102 -7.20 18.56 11.67
C LYS A 102 -8.68 18.15 11.75
N PHE A 103 -9.47 18.47 10.72
CA PHE A 103 -10.88 18.06 10.67
C PHE A 103 -11.03 16.54 10.56
N SER A 104 -10.22 15.89 9.71
CA SER A 104 -10.21 14.43 9.56
C SER A 104 -9.80 13.72 10.85
N ASN A 105 -8.80 14.24 11.55
CA ASN A 105 -8.17 13.59 12.71
C ASN A 105 -9.08 13.47 13.94
N LYS A 106 -10.17 14.24 14.02
CA LYS A 106 -11.05 14.29 15.21
C LYS A 106 -11.60 12.93 15.69
N SER A 107 -11.62 11.93 14.83
CA SER A 107 -12.22 10.60 15.12
C SER A 107 -11.21 9.45 15.13
N PHE A 108 -9.91 9.76 15.10
CA PHE A 108 -8.85 8.76 14.98
C PHE A 108 -7.80 8.92 16.07
N ASP A 109 -7.09 7.84 16.35
CA ASP A 109 -5.99 7.79 17.31
C ASP A 109 -4.63 7.98 16.61
N PHE A 110 -4.54 7.53 15.34
CA PHE A 110 -3.34 7.64 14.50
C PHE A 110 -3.69 8.16 13.10
N ALA A 111 -2.91 9.13 12.63
CA ALA A 111 -2.93 9.58 11.24
C ALA A 111 -1.66 9.14 10.51
N MET A 112 -1.81 8.68 9.26
CA MET A 112 -0.73 8.06 8.50
C MET A 112 -0.79 8.47 7.02
N VAL A 113 0.40 8.58 6.37
CA VAL A 113 0.55 8.81 4.92
C VAL A 113 1.67 7.94 4.37
N LEU A 114 1.45 7.33 3.21
CA LEU A 114 2.53 6.81 2.37
C LEU A 114 2.74 7.74 1.17
N SER A 115 4.01 8.08 0.88
CA SER A 115 4.41 8.94 -0.25
C SER A 115 3.87 10.38 -0.13
N GLY A 116 4.02 10.97 1.05
CA GLY A 116 3.72 12.38 1.28
C GLY A 116 4.68 13.30 0.50
N SER A 117 4.15 14.42 -0.02
CA SER A 117 4.96 15.52 -0.54
C SER A 117 5.55 16.34 0.61
N GLU A 118 6.53 17.18 0.33
CA GLU A 118 7.11 18.12 1.30
C GLU A 118 6.03 18.95 2.04
N GLY A 119 5.05 19.47 1.30
CA GLY A 119 3.93 20.19 1.92
C GLY A 119 3.08 19.31 2.85
N THR A 120 2.98 17.99 2.57
CA THR A 120 2.32 17.04 3.47
C THR A 120 3.19 16.74 4.69
N GLU A 121 4.51 16.61 4.52
CA GLU A 121 5.47 16.47 5.63
C GLU A 121 5.39 17.64 6.59
N ASN A 122 5.40 18.88 6.08
CA ASN A 122 5.26 20.10 6.89
C ASN A 122 3.95 20.11 7.69
N ILE A 123 2.83 19.69 7.09
CA ILE A 123 1.55 19.58 7.80
C ILE A 123 1.64 18.53 8.92
N TYR A 124 2.27 17.37 8.65
CA TYR A 124 2.41 16.32 9.64
C TYR A 124 3.29 16.77 10.81
N HIS A 125 4.45 17.40 10.54
CA HIS A 125 5.31 17.96 11.59
C HIS A 125 4.56 18.99 12.45
N HIS A 126 3.75 19.84 11.82
CA HIS A 126 2.95 20.85 12.55
C HIS A 126 1.90 20.23 13.51
N ILE A 127 1.41 19.02 13.23
CA ILE A 127 0.48 18.31 14.13
C ILE A 127 1.20 17.36 15.10
N GLY A 128 2.53 17.46 15.22
CA GLY A 128 3.33 16.59 16.09
C GLY A 128 3.63 15.23 15.50
N GLY A 129 3.52 15.08 14.19
CA GLY A 129 3.87 13.86 13.48
C GLY A 129 5.33 13.82 13.05
N HIS A 130 5.75 12.66 12.58
CA HIS A 130 7.13 12.35 12.22
C HIS A 130 7.22 11.72 10.84
N THR A 131 8.38 11.88 10.19
CA THR A 131 8.73 11.17 8.97
C THR A 131 9.62 9.98 9.32
N MET A 132 9.13 8.78 9.09
CA MET A 132 9.95 7.58 9.04
C MET A 132 10.48 7.41 7.61
N GLY A 133 11.64 6.82 7.43
CA GLY A 133 12.27 6.62 6.12
C GLY A 133 11.36 6.01 5.05
N ASN A 134 11.95 5.49 3.99
CA ASN A 134 11.19 4.96 2.86
C ASN A 134 10.97 3.45 2.99
N LEU A 135 9.84 2.96 2.49
CA LEU A 135 9.64 1.52 2.29
C LEU A 135 10.79 0.94 1.47
N LYS A 136 11.32 -0.18 1.92
CA LYS A 136 12.39 -0.91 1.23
C LYS A 136 11.80 -1.64 0.03
N ARG A 137 12.34 -1.40 -1.17
CA ARG A 137 11.96 -2.13 -2.37
C ARG A 137 12.89 -3.31 -2.58
N HIS A 138 12.36 -4.51 -2.43
CA HIS A 138 13.04 -5.76 -2.74
C HIS A 138 12.66 -6.19 -4.15
N ILE A 139 13.64 -6.57 -4.98
CA ILE A 139 13.44 -6.98 -6.37
C ILE A 139 14.12 -8.34 -6.60
N ASN A 140 13.41 -9.24 -7.27
CA ASN A 140 13.97 -10.46 -7.83
C ASN A 140 13.81 -10.44 -9.35
N ILE A 141 14.89 -10.67 -10.09
CA ILE A 141 14.90 -10.73 -11.55
C ILE A 141 14.78 -12.18 -11.96
N LEU A 142 13.69 -12.54 -12.64
CA LEU A 142 13.38 -13.88 -13.09
C LEU A 142 13.93 -14.16 -14.49
N GLU A 143 13.84 -13.14 -15.39
CA GLU A 143 14.31 -13.21 -16.79
C GLU A 143 15.33 -12.09 -17.04
N LYS A 144 16.61 -12.38 -16.74
CA LYS A 144 17.71 -11.40 -16.77
C LYS A 144 17.84 -10.72 -18.14
N GLU A 145 17.87 -11.49 -19.21
CA GLU A 145 18.02 -10.98 -20.59
C GLU A 145 16.90 -10.01 -20.98
N LYS A 146 15.65 -10.31 -20.62
CA LYS A 146 14.51 -9.43 -20.88
C LYS A 146 14.63 -8.11 -20.15
N VAL A 147 15.07 -8.16 -18.88
CA VAL A 147 15.27 -6.96 -18.06
C VAL A 147 16.45 -6.14 -18.59
N GLU A 148 17.59 -6.76 -18.93
CA GLU A 148 18.75 -6.10 -19.52
C GLU A 148 18.41 -5.41 -20.85
N LYS A 149 17.69 -6.11 -21.73
CA LYS A 149 17.23 -5.56 -23.02
C LYS A 149 16.33 -4.33 -22.79
N TYR A 150 15.43 -4.40 -21.81
CA TYR A 150 14.57 -3.26 -21.47
C TYR A 150 15.37 -2.07 -20.91
N LEU A 151 16.30 -2.33 -19.97
CA LEU A 151 17.11 -1.30 -19.34
C LEU A 151 18.22 -0.75 -20.26
N LYS A 152 18.51 -1.42 -21.36
CA LYS A 152 19.69 -1.19 -22.24
C LYS A 152 20.99 -1.20 -21.42
N LYS A 153 21.08 -2.07 -20.42
CA LYS A 153 22.19 -2.14 -19.48
C LYS A 153 22.39 -3.58 -19.00
N LYS A 154 23.65 -4.04 -18.99
CA LYS A 154 24.03 -5.32 -18.42
C LYS A 154 23.88 -5.31 -16.88
N ILE A 155 23.42 -6.41 -16.34
CA ILE A 155 23.28 -6.63 -14.90
C ILE A 155 24.42 -7.54 -14.45
N SER A 156 25.40 -6.98 -13.76
CA SER A 156 26.65 -7.66 -13.38
C SER A 156 26.49 -8.70 -12.26
N PHE A 157 25.32 -8.76 -11.62
CA PHE A 157 25.10 -9.69 -10.52
C PHE A 157 23.99 -10.69 -10.83
N GLN A 158 24.24 -11.93 -10.47
CA GLN A 158 23.21 -12.97 -10.39
C GLN A 158 23.35 -13.63 -9.03
N ARG A 159 22.29 -13.62 -8.24
CA ARG A 159 22.31 -14.33 -6.97
C ARG A 159 21.96 -15.81 -7.22
N LYS A 160 22.74 -16.68 -6.60
CA LYS A 160 22.44 -18.12 -6.57
C LYS A 160 21.10 -18.29 -5.83
N ILE A 161 20.09 -18.82 -6.53
CA ILE A 161 18.78 -19.10 -5.94
C ILE A 161 18.85 -20.47 -5.29
N THR A 162 18.58 -20.52 -4.00
CA THR A 162 18.49 -21.78 -3.27
C THR A 162 17.23 -22.52 -3.74
N LYS A 163 17.38 -23.74 -4.23
CA LYS A 163 16.23 -24.62 -4.47
C LYS A 163 15.78 -25.19 -3.12
N THR A 164 14.48 -25.10 -2.83
CA THR A 164 13.86 -25.78 -1.69
C THR A 164 12.97 -26.89 -2.20
N GLU A 165 12.89 -27.98 -1.46
CA GLU A 165 11.87 -29.01 -1.70
C GLU A 165 10.49 -28.41 -1.50
N LYS A 166 9.58 -28.70 -2.43
CA LYS A 166 8.21 -28.15 -2.41
C LYS A 166 7.34 -29.02 -1.51
N LYS A 167 7.34 -28.73 -0.22
CA LYS A 167 6.43 -29.41 0.72
C LYS A 167 4.99 -28.93 0.64
N TYR A 168 4.78 -27.67 0.21
CA TYR A 168 3.48 -27.02 0.26
C TYR A 168 3.12 -26.38 -1.09
N LYS A 169 1.81 -26.37 -1.41
CA LYS A 169 1.29 -25.80 -2.66
C LYS A 169 0.62 -24.46 -2.40
N LEU A 170 1.04 -23.45 -3.16
CA LEU A 170 0.41 -22.14 -3.16
C LEU A 170 -0.87 -22.22 -4.02
N LYS A 171 -2.02 -21.90 -3.43
CA LYS A 171 -3.33 -21.94 -4.07
C LYS A 171 -3.94 -20.55 -4.19
N ARG A 172 -4.50 -20.22 -5.35
CA ARG A 172 -5.31 -19.02 -5.52
C ARG A 172 -6.70 -19.25 -4.96
N ILE A 173 -7.17 -18.32 -4.12
CA ILE A 173 -8.52 -18.35 -3.57
C ILE A 173 -9.29 -17.09 -3.98
N LYS A 174 -10.62 -17.19 -4.01
CA LYS A 174 -11.55 -16.08 -4.31
C LYS A 174 -12.45 -15.73 -3.13
N LEU A 175 -12.37 -16.48 -2.04
CA LEU A 175 -13.20 -16.29 -0.85
C LEU A 175 -12.37 -16.58 0.40
N LEU A 176 -12.56 -15.77 1.44
CA LEU A 176 -12.01 -15.96 2.77
C LEU A 176 -13.08 -16.52 3.71
N ASN A 177 -12.71 -17.48 4.54
CA ASN A 177 -13.56 -18.11 5.54
C ASN A 177 -12.92 -18.07 6.95
N SER A 178 -13.51 -18.75 7.91
CA SER A 178 -13.04 -18.79 9.31
C SER A 178 -11.61 -19.33 9.48
N ARG A 179 -11.10 -20.16 8.56
CA ARG A 179 -9.70 -20.61 8.58
C ARG A 179 -8.73 -19.44 8.44
N TYR A 180 -9.12 -18.41 7.67
CA TYR A 180 -8.33 -17.19 7.54
C TYR A 180 -8.31 -16.40 8.87
N ASP A 181 -9.46 -16.29 9.54
CA ASP A 181 -9.54 -15.59 10.82
C ASP A 181 -8.65 -16.25 11.87
N LYS A 182 -8.67 -17.59 11.95
CA LYS A 182 -7.78 -18.37 12.83
C LYS A 182 -6.32 -18.09 12.50
N PHE A 183 -5.94 -18.19 11.22
CA PHE A 183 -4.57 -17.92 10.79
C PHE A 183 -4.12 -16.49 11.15
N TRP A 184 -4.96 -15.47 10.89
CA TRP A 184 -4.59 -14.09 11.22
C TRP A 184 -4.40 -13.92 12.73
N ASN A 185 -5.28 -14.46 13.54
CA ASN A 185 -5.15 -14.43 15.00
C ASN A 185 -3.85 -15.11 15.50
N ASP A 186 -3.46 -16.22 14.89
CA ASP A 186 -2.24 -16.96 15.24
C ASP A 186 -0.95 -16.21 14.86
N VAL A 187 -0.97 -15.41 13.78
CA VAL A 187 0.26 -14.81 13.21
C VAL A 187 0.41 -13.32 13.51
N ARG A 188 -0.67 -12.64 13.89
CA ARG A 188 -0.70 -11.16 14.01
C ARG A 188 0.29 -10.60 15.03
N GLU A 189 0.61 -11.35 16.09
CA GLU A 189 1.52 -10.90 17.15
C GLU A 189 2.97 -10.73 16.64
N ARG A 190 3.30 -11.33 15.54
CA ARG A 190 4.56 -11.11 14.84
C ARG A 190 4.73 -9.67 14.33
N TYR A 191 3.64 -8.94 14.13
CA TYR A 191 3.62 -7.60 13.54
C TYR A 191 3.16 -6.58 14.59
N PRO A 192 4.10 -5.92 15.32
CA PRO A 192 3.73 -5.04 16.44
C PRO A 192 2.75 -3.94 16.05
N ILE A 193 3.03 -3.21 14.97
CA ILE A 193 2.15 -2.16 14.45
C ILE A 193 1.88 -2.41 12.97
N THR A 194 0.62 -2.59 12.62
CA THR A 194 0.20 -2.83 11.23
C THR A 194 -1.30 -2.59 11.05
N THR A 195 -1.75 -2.37 9.82
CA THR A 195 -3.19 -2.40 9.52
C THR A 195 -3.77 -3.77 9.88
N GLU A 196 -4.88 -3.79 10.62
CA GLU A 196 -5.59 -5.04 10.95
C GLU A 196 -6.11 -5.73 9.70
N ARG A 197 -5.57 -6.91 9.41
CA ARG A 197 -5.92 -7.70 8.22
C ARG A 197 -7.10 -8.62 8.47
N THR A 198 -8.20 -8.05 9.04
CA THR A 198 -9.43 -8.81 9.22
C THR A 198 -9.96 -9.35 7.90
N ARG A 199 -10.68 -10.47 7.92
CA ARG A 199 -11.35 -11.04 6.74
C ARG A 199 -12.20 -9.99 5.99
N LYS A 200 -12.94 -9.14 6.72
CA LYS A 200 -13.76 -8.06 6.15
C LYS A 200 -12.90 -7.04 5.39
N TYR A 201 -11.77 -6.61 5.98
CA TYR A 201 -10.84 -5.67 5.35
C TYR A 201 -10.19 -6.28 4.10
N MET A 202 -9.65 -7.49 4.20
CA MET A 202 -8.96 -8.17 3.08
C MET A 202 -9.90 -8.49 1.92
N THR A 203 -11.15 -8.87 2.24
CA THR A 203 -12.18 -9.08 1.22
C THR A 203 -12.49 -7.80 0.45
N TRP A 204 -12.68 -6.68 1.16
CA TRP A 204 -12.89 -5.37 0.55
C TRP A 204 -11.68 -4.93 -0.25
N ARG A 205 -10.50 -4.98 0.36
CA ARG A 205 -9.28 -4.41 -0.21
C ARG A 205 -8.82 -5.12 -1.47
N PHE A 206 -8.96 -6.43 -1.53
CA PHE A 206 -8.37 -7.26 -2.60
C PHE A 206 -9.40 -8.05 -3.38
N LEU A 207 -10.25 -8.85 -2.74
CA LEU A 207 -11.16 -9.76 -3.45
C LEU A 207 -12.33 -9.05 -4.12
N LYS A 208 -12.74 -7.88 -3.60
CA LYS A 208 -13.81 -7.03 -4.16
C LYS A 208 -13.29 -5.73 -4.75
N HIS A 209 -11.98 -5.67 -5.10
CA HIS A 209 -11.44 -4.50 -5.79
C HIS A 209 -12.01 -4.42 -7.22
N PRO A 210 -12.59 -3.26 -7.64
CA PRO A 210 -13.36 -3.21 -8.88
C PRO A 210 -12.51 -3.18 -10.15
N LEU A 211 -11.23 -2.85 -10.08
CA LEU A 211 -10.38 -2.57 -11.25
C LEU A 211 -9.12 -3.42 -11.32
N VAL A 212 -8.76 -4.11 -10.25
CA VAL A 212 -7.53 -4.91 -10.19
C VAL A 212 -7.87 -6.34 -9.85
N ASP A 213 -7.41 -7.27 -10.68
CA ASP A 213 -7.46 -8.70 -10.39
C ASP A 213 -6.28 -9.09 -9.51
N TYR A 214 -6.47 -9.02 -8.20
CA TYR A 214 -5.49 -9.49 -7.25
C TYR A 214 -5.52 -11.02 -7.14
N HIS A 215 -4.35 -11.63 -7.23
CA HIS A 215 -4.19 -13.05 -6.96
C HIS A 215 -3.97 -13.24 -5.45
N PHE A 216 -5.05 -13.55 -4.73
CA PHE A 216 -4.96 -13.92 -3.32
C PHE A 216 -4.49 -15.38 -3.23
N LEU A 217 -3.24 -15.59 -2.80
CA LEU A 217 -2.58 -16.87 -2.76
C LEU A 217 -2.41 -17.30 -1.31
N VAL A 218 -2.82 -18.51 -0.99
CA VAL A 218 -2.61 -19.10 0.34
C VAL A 218 -1.66 -20.28 0.27
N LEU A 219 -0.77 -20.38 1.24
CA LEU A 219 0.08 -21.54 1.48
C LEU A 219 -0.58 -22.36 2.60
N GLU A 220 -0.83 -23.65 2.33
CA GLU A 220 -1.53 -24.52 3.26
C GLU A 220 -0.64 -25.72 3.64
N ASN A 221 -0.68 -26.06 4.94
CA ASN A 221 -0.21 -27.32 5.47
C ASN A 221 -1.42 -28.14 5.91
N LYS A 222 -1.67 -29.28 5.25
CA LYS A 222 -2.92 -30.06 5.39
C LYS A 222 -4.12 -29.16 5.12
N LYS A 223 -4.92 -28.81 6.13
CA LYS A 223 -6.10 -27.93 6.04
C LYS A 223 -5.88 -26.56 6.66
N ASN A 224 -4.69 -26.28 7.23
CA ASN A 224 -4.39 -25.02 7.91
C ASN A 224 -3.65 -24.06 7.00
N ILE A 225 -4.06 -22.80 6.99
CA ILE A 225 -3.30 -21.71 6.36
C ILE A 225 -2.06 -21.45 7.20
N ILE A 226 -0.89 -21.45 6.58
CA ILE A 226 0.40 -21.13 7.20
C ILE A 226 1.00 -19.82 6.68
N GLY A 227 0.47 -19.32 5.56
CA GLY A 227 0.82 -18.02 5.00
C GLY A 227 -0.08 -17.62 3.85
N PHE A 228 -0.07 -16.34 3.52
CA PHE A 228 -0.66 -15.84 2.28
C PHE A 228 0.20 -14.76 1.63
N SER A 229 0.02 -14.60 0.33
CA SER A 229 0.54 -13.48 -0.44
C SER A 229 -0.52 -12.95 -1.38
N ILE A 230 -0.55 -11.63 -1.55
CA ILE A 230 -1.37 -10.97 -2.55
C ILE A 230 -0.45 -10.51 -3.67
N ILE A 231 -0.73 -10.96 -4.90
CA ILE A 231 0.08 -10.63 -6.06
C ILE A 231 -0.78 -9.90 -7.10
N ARG A 232 -0.20 -8.86 -7.69
CA ARG A 232 -0.73 -8.16 -8.84
C ARG A 232 0.25 -8.27 -10.00
N PHE A 233 -0.25 -8.64 -11.17
CA PHE A 233 0.54 -8.68 -12.40
C PHE A 233 0.38 -7.40 -13.21
N GLU A 234 1.50 -6.83 -13.65
CA GLU A 234 1.59 -5.69 -14.56
C GLU A 234 2.06 -6.20 -15.92
N ASN A 235 1.10 -6.71 -16.69
CA ASN A 235 1.35 -7.37 -17.97
C ASN A 235 0.83 -6.58 -19.20
N LYS A 236 0.19 -5.42 -18.97
CA LYS A 236 -0.40 -4.60 -20.05
C LYS A 236 0.64 -4.09 -21.04
N ASN A 237 1.88 -3.95 -20.61
CA ASN A 237 2.97 -3.54 -21.46
C ASN A 237 3.77 -4.74 -21.93
N LYS A 238 3.84 -4.95 -23.28
CA LYS A 238 4.59 -6.06 -23.89
C LYS A 238 6.10 -5.97 -23.66
N LYS A 239 6.65 -4.78 -23.36
CA LYS A 239 8.10 -4.55 -23.23
C LYS A 239 8.67 -5.10 -21.94
N ILE A 240 7.95 -4.91 -20.82
CA ILE A 240 8.38 -5.44 -19.52
C ILE A 240 7.17 -5.83 -18.68
N LYS A 241 7.26 -6.97 -18.00
CA LYS A 241 6.21 -7.54 -17.16
C LYS A 241 6.70 -7.68 -15.73
N ALA A 242 5.87 -7.35 -14.76
CA ALA A 242 6.20 -7.47 -13.35
C ALA A 242 5.11 -8.22 -12.56
N ALA A 243 5.53 -8.94 -11.53
CA ALA A 243 4.65 -9.35 -10.45
C ALA A 243 4.96 -8.48 -9.23
N ARG A 244 3.94 -7.93 -8.61
CA ARG A 244 4.05 -7.11 -7.39
C ARG A 244 3.44 -7.86 -6.23
N ILE A 245 4.28 -8.20 -5.26
CA ILE A 245 3.80 -8.65 -3.96
C ILE A 245 3.27 -7.41 -3.25
N VAL A 246 1.96 -7.30 -3.12
CA VAL A 246 1.32 -6.14 -2.49
C VAL A 246 1.03 -6.36 -1.02
N ASP A 247 0.96 -7.63 -0.60
CA ASP A 247 0.94 -8.02 0.82
C ASP A 247 1.52 -9.44 0.99
N LEU A 248 2.13 -9.70 2.15
CA LEU A 248 2.76 -10.98 2.49
C LEU A 248 2.68 -11.21 3.99
N ILE A 249 1.97 -12.22 4.42
CA ILE A 249 1.86 -12.62 5.82
C ILE A 249 2.11 -14.12 5.93
N VAL A 250 3.00 -14.52 6.82
CA VAL A 250 3.38 -15.94 6.98
C VAL A 250 3.87 -16.21 8.40
N LYS A 251 3.68 -17.40 8.90
CA LYS A 251 4.32 -17.88 10.13
C LYS A 251 5.83 -17.92 9.91
N LYS A 252 6.61 -17.54 10.92
CA LYS A 252 8.05 -17.29 10.80
C LYS A 252 8.81 -18.48 10.20
N GLU A 253 8.49 -19.67 10.61
CA GLU A 253 9.12 -20.90 10.19
C GLU A 253 8.88 -21.29 8.72
N PHE A 254 7.89 -20.63 8.05
CA PHE A 254 7.52 -20.89 6.64
C PHE A 254 7.85 -19.75 5.69
N GLU A 255 8.74 -18.84 6.07
CA GLU A 255 9.16 -17.73 5.20
C GLU A 255 9.82 -18.20 3.91
N ASP A 256 10.68 -19.18 4.01
CA ASP A 256 11.40 -19.73 2.87
C ASP A 256 10.45 -20.39 1.88
N GLU A 257 9.52 -21.17 2.39
CA GLU A 257 8.55 -21.92 1.59
C GLU A 257 7.61 -20.97 0.82
N ILE A 258 7.11 -19.94 1.47
CA ILE A 258 6.19 -19.02 0.79
C ILE A 258 6.91 -18.20 -0.27
N ILE A 259 8.13 -17.72 0.00
CA ILE A 259 8.90 -16.93 -0.96
C ILE A 259 9.30 -17.78 -2.16
N SER A 260 9.79 -19.00 -1.94
CA SER A 260 10.08 -19.94 -3.01
C SER A 260 8.84 -20.23 -3.87
N SER A 261 7.71 -20.51 -3.22
CA SER A 261 6.43 -20.78 -3.90
C SER A 261 5.90 -19.59 -4.71
N ILE A 262 6.09 -18.36 -4.22
CA ILE A 262 5.76 -17.12 -4.95
C ILE A 262 6.60 -17.00 -6.21
N LEU A 263 7.91 -17.22 -6.12
CA LEU A 263 8.80 -17.14 -7.28
C LEU A 263 8.42 -18.17 -8.34
N ASP A 264 8.11 -19.39 -7.95
CA ASP A 264 7.62 -20.41 -8.86
C ASP A 264 6.28 -20.04 -9.50
N TYR A 265 5.36 -19.48 -8.72
CA TYR A 265 4.07 -19.01 -9.23
C TYR A 265 4.23 -17.88 -10.26
N CYS A 266 5.23 -17.03 -10.08
CA CYS A 266 5.55 -15.90 -10.97
C CYS A 266 6.37 -16.30 -12.19
N LYS A 267 7.12 -17.41 -12.12
CA LYS A 267 7.95 -17.92 -13.22
C LYS A 267 7.14 -18.07 -14.50
N LYS A 268 7.71 -17.66 -15.65
CA LYS A 268 7.07 -17.64 -16.97
C LYS A 268 5.92 -16.62 -17.11
N LYS A 269 5.50 -15.92 -16.06
CA LYS A 269 4.41 -14.92 -16.09
C LYS A 269 4.92 -13.48 -16.12
N CYS A 270 6.13 -13.24 -15.59
CA CYS A 270 6.73 -11.93 -15.53
C CYS A 270 8.25 -12.00 -15.55
N HIS A 271 8.88 -10.85 -15.84
CA HIS A 271 10.35 -10.75 -15.96
C HIS A 271 11.02 -10.47 -14.60
N PHE A 272 10.29 -9.87 -13.68
CA PHE A 272 10.75 -9.61 -12.31
C PHE A 272 9.60 -9.57 -11.31
N VAL A 273 9.94 -9.75 -10.04
CA VAL A 273 9.03 -9.63 -8.89
C VAL A 273 9.51 -8.50 -8.01
N ASP A 274 8.63 -7.63 -7.53
CA ASP A 274 8.97 -6.65 -6.49
C ASP A 274 8.06 -6.71 -5.28
N PHE A 275 8.62 -6.31 -4.12
CA PHE A 275 7.94 -6.23 -2.84
C PHE A 275 8.40 -4.97 -2.10
N PHE A 276 7.45 -4.22 -1.53
CA PHE A 276 7.73 -3.03 -0.74
C PHE A 276 7.23 -3.24 0.68
N CYS A 277 8.13 -3.10 1.65
CA CYS A 277 7.75 -3.13 3.06
C CYS A 277 8.66 -2.25 3.93
N THR A 278 8.19 -1.89 5.12
CA THR A 278 8.99 -1.27 6.16
C THR A 278 9.86 -2.30 6.89
N GLY A 279 10.79 -1.83 7.70
CA GLY A 279 11.58 -2.67 8.59
C GLY A 279 12.43 -3.74 7.89
N ASN A 280 12.72 -4.79 8.62
CA ASN A 280 13.51 -5.93 8.14
C ASN A 280 12.70 -7.22 8.01
N PHE A 281 11.36 -7.11 7.95
CA PHE A 281 10.50 -8.26 7.74
C PHE A 281 10.91 -9.03 6.48
N TYR A 282 11.04 -10.34 6.62
CA TYR A 282 11.43 -11.27 5.55
C TYR A 282 12.81 -11.05 4.92
N SER A 283 13.65 -10.14 5.44
CA SER A 283 14.92 -9.74 4.79
C SER A 283 15.84 -10.93 4.53
N THR A 284 15.95 -11.85 5.49
CA THR A 284 16.80 -13.04 5.40
C THR A 284 16.30 -13.98 4.30
N ALA A 285 15.02 -14.34 4.33
CA ALA A 285 14.43 -15.22 3.34
C ALA A 285 14.41 -14.58 1.94
N LEU A 286 14.03 -13.30 1.82
CA LEU A 286 14.10 -12.57 0.55
C LEU A 286 15.53 -12.59 -0.04
N LYS A 287 16.55 -12.33 0.79
CA LYS A 287 17.95 -12.37 0.37
C LYS A 287 18.38 -13.77 -0.06
N LYS A 288 17.98 -14.81 0.68
CA LYS A 288 18.25 -16.22 0.37
C LYS A 288 17.74 -16.60 -1.00
N PHE A 289 16.52 -16.14 -1.36
CA PHE A 289 15.89 -16.40 -2.66
C PHE A 289 16.20 -15.36 -3.73
N GLY A 290 17.28 -14.61 -3.61
CA GLY A 290 17.80 -13.76 -4.67
C GLY A 290 17.15 -12.40 -4.80
N PHE A 291 16.29 -11.97 -3.88
CA PHE A 291 15.87 -10.58 -3.83
C PHE A 291 17.01 -9.69 -3.38
N PHE A 292 17.09 -8.51 -3.98
CA PHE A 292 18.02 -7.46 -3.59
C PHE A 292 17.27 -6.15 -3.36
N ASN A 293 17.82 -5.31 -2.50
CA ASN A 293 17.27 -3.98 -2.30
C ASN A 293 17.75 -3.06 -3.43
N ASN A 294 16.80 -2.53 -4.22
CA ASN A 294 17.10 -1.69 -5.37
C ASN A 294 17.85 -0.39 -5.02
N ARG A 295 17.76 0.08 -3.78
CA ARG A 295 18.49 1.27 -3.30
C ARG A 295 20.00 1.13 -3.50
N TYR A 296 20.54 -0.07 -3.32
CA TYR A 296 21.98 -0.33 -3.44
C TYR A 296 22.44 -0.60 -4.88
N LYS A 297 21.55 -1.04 -5.76
CA LYS A 297 21.91 -1.44 -7.13
C LYS A 297 21.65 -0.37 -8.19
N LYS A 298 20.95 0.70 -7.82
CA LYS A 298 20.64 1.87 -8.70
C LYS A 298 20.08 1.49 -10.08
N LEU A 299 19.34 0.38 -10.19
CA LEU A 299 18.70 -0.04 -11.43
C LEU A 299 17.41 0.76 -11.65
N LYS A 300 17.24 1.30 -12.85
CA LYS A 300 16.02 2.04 -13.26
C LYS A 300 14.87 1.08 -13.62
N ILE A 301 14.56 0.15 -12.72
CA ILE A 301 13.44 -0.78 -12.91
C ILE A 301 12.13 -0.03 -12.62
N PRO A 302 11.15 -0.04 -13.56
CA PRO A 302 9.94 0.75 -13.44
C PRO A 302 9.16 0.43 -12.15
N THR A 303 8.57 1.46 -11.57
CA THR A 303 7.64 1.36 -10.44
C THR A 303 6.21 1.57 -10.90
N VAL A 304 6.01 2.38 -11.93
CA VAL A 304 4.73 2.69 -12.55
C VAL A 304 4.70 2.07 -13.94
N PHE A 305 3.58 1.49 -14.35
CA PHE A 305 3.44 0.73 -15.59
C PHE A 305 2.37 1.27 -16.54
N ASN A 306 1.63 2.30 -16.13
CA ASN A 306 0.64 2.93 -16.99
C ASN A 306 0.56 4.46 -16.77
N PRO A 307 1.24 5.27 -17.59
CA PRO A 307 2.34 4.88 -18.49
C PRO A 307 3.56 4.38 -17.71
N ILE A 308 4.47 3.67 -18.41
CA ILE A 308 5.73 3.28 -17.76
C ILE A 308 6.56 4.52 -17.46
N ASP A 309 6.94 4.66 -16.20
CA ASP A 309 7.83 5.71 -15.75
C ASP A 309 9.05 5.12 -15.04
N THR A 310 10.21 5.21 -15.70
CA THR A 310 11.51 4.79 -15.15
C THR A 310 12.22 5.90 -14.39
N ASN A 311 11.79 7.15 -14.57
CA ASN A 311 12.40 8.30 -13.91
C ASN A 311 11.76 8.58 -12.56
N ARG A 312 10.55 8.12 -12.33
CA ARG A 312 9.88 8.25 -11.05
C ARG A 312 10.66 7.47 -9.99
N ARG A 313 11.40 8.20 -9.18
CA ARG A 313 12.05 7.63 -8.01
C ARG A 313 10.97 7.10 -7.06
N SER A 314 11.01 5.80 -6.81
CA SER A 314 10.05 5.14 -5.89
C SER A 314 10.41 5.37 -4.43
N LYS A 315 10.54 6.65 -4.04
CA LYS A 315 10.60 6.99 -2.63
C LYS A 315 9.17 6.98 -2.11
N ILE A 316 8.85 6.00 -1.30
CA ILE A 316 7.58 5.90 -0.59
C ILE A 316 7.92 6.14 0.87
N ASN A 317 8.00 7.42 1.26
CA ASN A 317 8.19 7.81 2.65
C ASN A 317 6.93 7.48 3.46
N PHE A 318 7.12 7.22 4.73
CA PHE A 318 6.05 6.99 5.69
C PHE A 318 6.02 8.14 6.70
N LEU A 319 4.85 8.75 6.80
CA LEU A 319 4.54 9.79 7.78
C LEU A 319 3.49 9.25 8.75
N TYR A 320 3.65 9.54 10.03
CA TYR A 320 2.68 9.18 11.05
C TYR A 320 2.54 10.29 12.10
N ALA A 321 1.40 10.32 12.76
CA ALA A 321 1.16 11.14 13.95
C ALA A 321 0.33 10.32 14.95
N ASP A 322 0.83 10.17 16.18
CA ASP A 322 0.07 9.72 17.33
C ASP A 322 -0.76 10.90 17.85
N LEU A 323 -2.05 10.89 17.53
CA LEU A 323 -2.95 12.00 17.84
C LEU A 323 -3.32 12.06 19.33
N LEU A 324 -3.13 10.95 20.05
CA LEU A 324 -3.35 10.86 21.49
C LEU A 324 -2.08 11.18 22.29
N LYS A 325 -0.91 11.24 21.61
CA LYS A 325 0.41 11.43 22.24
C LYS A 325 0.67 10.41 23.37
N SER A 326 0.14 9.21 23.22
CA SER A 326 0.15 8.17 24.26
C SER A 326 1.36 7.25 24.18
N THR A 327 2.18 7.36 23.14
CA THR A 327 3.29 6.45 22.87
C THR A 327 4.62 7.18 22.85
N LYS A 328 5.65 6.58 23.44
CA LYS A 328 7.01 7.10 23.41
C LYS A 328 7.55 7.13 21.97
N ASN A 329 8.26 8.21 21.63
CA ASN A 329 8.75 8.44 20.27
C ASN A 329 9.76 7.37 19.81
N ASP A 330 10.59 6.83 20.67
CA ASP A 330 11.56 5.77 20.36
C ASP A 330 10.87 4.49 19.85
N ILE A 331 9.73 4.12 20.45
CA ILE A 331 8.91 2.99 20.01
C ILE A 331 8.37 3.21 18.61
N LEU A 332 7.84 4.42 18.34
CA LEU A 332 7.26 4.77 17.06
C LEU A 332 8.32 5.01 15.97
N ALA A 333 9.50 5.51 16.33
CA ALA A 333 10.61 5.76 15.41
C ALA A 333 11.30 4.46 14.94
N ASN A 334 11.14 3.36 15.65
CA ASN A 334 11.71 2.07 15.25
C ASN A 334 10.94 1.47 14.08
N GLU A 335 11.54 1.50 12.87
CA GLU A 335 10.92 0.96 11.65
C GLU A 335 10.57 -0.54 11.73
N ASN A 336 11.24 -1.30 12.60
CA ASN A 336 10.98 -2.73 12.78
C ASN A 336 9.72 -3.00 13.60
N ASN A 337 9.15 -2.00 14.26
CA ASN A 337 7.86 -2.12 14.89
C ASN A 337 6.69 -1.99 13.89
N TRP A 338 6.93 -1.44 12.71
CA TRP A 338 5.91 -1.21 11.70
C TRP A 338 6.01 -2.20 10.54
N TYR A 339 4.98 -3.00 10.35
CA TYR A 339 4.83 -3.78 9.13
C TYR A 339 3.82 -3.08 8.21
N LEU A 340 4.34 -2.35 7.25
CA LEU A 340 3.56 -1.62 6.25
C LEU A 340 4.01 -2.01 4.85
N VAL A 341 3.04 -2.09 3.96
CA VAL A 341 3.23 -2.41 2.54
C VAL A 341 2.49 -1.39 1.68
N LYS A 342 2.72 -1.39 0.37
CA LYS A 342 2.08 -0.41 -0.54
C LYS A 342 0.56 -0.42 -0.47
N SER A 343 -0.04 -1.56 -0.19
CA SER A 343 -1.49 -1.71 -0.14
C SER A 343 -2.13 -1.24 1.17
N ASP A 344 -1.37 -0.90 2.19
CA ASP A 344 -1.95 -0.34 3.42
C ASP A 344 -2.58 1.04 3.17
N SER A 345 -2.00 1.82 2.24
CA SER A 345 -2.55 3.08 1.75
C SER A 345 -3.06 2.91 0.29
N ASP A 346 -3.14 4.01 -0.47
CA ASP A 346 -3.50 4.03 -1.89
C ASP A 346 -2.30 3.92 -2.86
N GLN A 347 -1.10 3.53 -2.38
CA GLN A 347 0.10 3.47 -3.22
C GLN A 347 0.15 2.26 -4.18
N ASP A 348 -0.74 1.29 -4.00
CA ASP A 348 -1.00 0.24 -4.98
C ASP A 348 -2.25 0.57 -5.82
N ARG A 349 -2.16 1.64 -6.61
CA ARG A 349 -3.27 2.15 -7.44
C ARG A 349 -3.46 1.31 -8.70
N ALA A 350 -4.71 1.17 -9.13
CA ALA A 350 -5.03 0.81 -10.51
C ALA A 350 -4.78 2.03 -11.41
N TYR A 351 -4.01 1.86 -12.45
CA TYR A 351 -3.76 2.89 -13.47
C TYR A 351 -4.44 2.50 -14.77
#